data_5281d589d8862c7a25e002573503f7e6
#
_entry.id   5281d589d8862c7a25e002573503f7e6
#
_cell.length_a   1.000
_cell.length_b   1.000
_cell.length_c   1.000
_cell.angle_alpha   90.00
_cell.angle_beta   90.00
_cell.angle_gamma   90.00
#
_symmetry.space_group_name_H-M   'P 1'
#
loop_
_entity.id
_entity.type
_entity.pdbx_description
1 polymer ?
#
loop_
_entity_poly.entity_id
_entity_poly.type
_entity_poly.pdbx_seq_one_letter_code
_entity_poly.pdbx_strand_id
1 'polypeptide(L)'
;MAGTFVIAQGGGPTAVINQTVVGATLEIRKRHPGARVLGSIHGVRGIRDGNYVDLSAIPEDRLRLVAGTPSAALGSTRDKPDAAYCEVILNGLKKVGADAFIYIGGNDTSGTQQILTDAAGGSIAFVHAPKTIDNDLEENDHTPGFISAAEFVAGAFLSVDLDFRALPGIYVGIVMGRHAGFLTAAAAAWQLDPDSGPHLVYVPERAFSAKRFIDEVREKLDRHKRCIVAVSEGVSTADGKALVESLVPPEKLERDQHGNVKLSGSDLPAALERALAEGLPGKRARVDALGYMPRGYVGAISAVDAQEAFDAGAFAVAVAGEGGGSVAIQYDGSKTVLKKVPLKAVAGKTRHMPDDFMQPDANQLSEAGMAYLKRLVPEKYKVGKPFV
;
A
#
# COMPACT_ATOMS: atom_id res chain seq x y z
N MET A 1 -28.81 25.20 -1.59
CA MET A 1 -27.71 25.74 -2.43
C MET A 1 -26.83 24.55 -2.87
N ALA A 2 -26.41 24.55 -4.14
CA ALA A 2 -25.49 23.54 -4.61
C ALA A 2 -24.13 23.74 -3.89
N GLY A 3 -23.69 22.74 -3.15
CA GLY A 3 -22.46 22.81 -2.36
C GLY A 3 -21.18 22.69 -3.20
N THR A 4 -20.03 22.97 -2.59
CA THR A 4 -18.71 22.78 -3.22
C THR A 4 -17.95 21.65 -2.50
N PHE A 5 -17.56 20.63 -3.25
CA PHE A 5 -16.76 19.52 -2.77
C PHE A 5 -15.34 19.61 -3.35
N VAL A 6 -14.35 19.45 -2.50
CA VAL A 6 -12.94 19.38 -2.93
C VAL A 6 -12.43 17.95 -2.75
N ILE A 7 -11.79 17.40 -3.78
CA ILE A 7 -11.19 16.04 -3.75
C ILE A 7 -9.71 16.17 -4.03
N ALA A 8 -8.88 15.48 -3.25
CA ALA A 8 -7.43 15.44 -3.45
C ALA A 8 -6.87 14.02 -3.28
N GLN A 9 -5.72 13.77 -3.90
CA GLN A 9 -4.96 12.52 -3.79
C GLN A 9 -3.63 12.80 -3.10
N GLY A 10 -3.26 11.97 -2.10
CA GLY A 10 -2.05 12.11 -1.31
C GLY A 10 -1.23 10.83 -1.20
N GLY A 11 0.08 10.97 -0.96
CA GLY A 11 1.01 9.86 -0.80
C GLY A 11 1.37 9.12 -2.09
N GLY A 12 1.85 7.89 -1.97
CA GLY A 12 2.16 7.06 -3.13
C GLY A 12 0.91 6.71 -3.94
N PRO A 13 0.94 6.76 -5.29
CA PRO A 13 -0.18 6.35 -6.11
C PRO A 13 -0.41 4.83 -6.02
N THR A 14 -1.59 4.38 -6.45
CA THR A 14 -1.94 2.95 -6.57
C THR A 14 -2.60 2.65 -7.91
N ALA A 15 -2.81 1.37 -8.20
CA ALA A 15 -3.53 0.95 -9.40
C ALA A 15 -4.99 1.44 -9.42
N VAL A 16 -5.58 1.71 -8.26
CA VAL A 16 -7.03 1.97 -8.11
C VAL A 16 -7.37 3.31 -7.46
N ILE A 17 -6.39 4.16 -7.14
CA ILE A 17 -6.66 5.44 -6.46
C ILE A 17 -7.61 6.35 -7.26
N ASN A 18 -7.63 6.25 -8.58
CA ASN A 18 -8.53 7.02 -9.44
C ASN A 18 -9.97 6.54 -9.38
N GLN A 19 -10.21 5.25 -9.06
CA GLN A 19 -11.55 4.74 -8.81
C GLN A 19 -12.23 5.50 -7.66
N THR A 20 -11.48 5.78 -6.58
CA THR A 20 -11.98 6.55 -5.44
C THR A 20 -12.36 7.98 -5.82
N VAL A 21 -11.53 8.66 -6.64
CA VAL A 21 -11.87 10.01 -7.16
C VAL A 21 -13.16 9.99 -7.96
N VAL A 22 -13.27 9.01 -8.87
CA VAL A 22 -14.42 8.93 -9.77
C VAL A 22 -15.68 8.49 -9.04
N GLY A 23 -15.57 7.53 -8.11
CA GLY A 23 -16.66 7.11 -7.24
C GLY A 23 -17.25 8.28 -6.45
N ALA A 24 -16.38 9.07 -5.80
CA ALA A 24 -16.81 10.29 -5.10
C ALA A 24 -17.44 11.32 -6.06
N THR A 25 -16.81 11.57 -7.21
CA THR A 25 -17.32 12.55 -8.18
C THR A 25 -18.72 12.19 -8.70
N LEU A 26 -18.92 10.94 -9.10
CA LEU A 26 -20.22 10.50 -9.63
C LEU A 26 -21.29 10.47 -8.55
N GLU A 27 -20.95 10.08 -7.33
CA GLU A 27 -21.90 10.08 -6.22
C GLU A 27 -22.29 11.51 -5.79
N ILE A 28 -21.34 12.47 -5.81
CA ILE A 28 -21.68 13.90 -5.58
C ILE A 28 -22.64 14.40 -6.65
N ARG A 29 -22.36 14.14 -7.93
CA ARG A 29 -23.27 14.56 -9.02
C ARG A 29 -24.67 13.99 -8.87
N LYS A 30 -24.79 12.75 -8.41
CA LYS A 30 -26.04 12.04 -8.20
C LYS A 30 -26.82 12.59 -7.01
N ARG A 31 -26.17 12.75 -5.85
CA ARG A 31 -26.84 13.19 -4.59
C ARG A 31 -27.02 14.69 -4.47
N HIS A 32 -26.13 15.45 -5.10
CA HIS A 32 -26.08 16.92 -5.03
C HIS A 32 -26.07 17.53 -6.45
N PRO A 33 -27.18 17.41 -7.21
CA PRO A 33 -27.27 17.97 -8.56
C PRO A 33 -26.93 19.46 -8.55
N GLY A 34 -25.99 19.87 -9.42
CA GLY A 34 -25.51 21.26 -9.49
C GLY A 34 -24.40 21.60 -8.49
N ALA A 35 -23.94 20.67 -7.66
CA ALA A 35 -22.78 20.89 -6.82
C ALA A 35 -21.51 21.04 -7.67
N ARG A 36 -20.60 21.88 -7.20
CA ARG A 36 -19.28 22.07 -7.79
C ARG A 36 -18.33 21.03 -7.21
N VAL A 37 -17.64 20.30 -8.08
CA VAL A 37 -16.65 19.27 -7.68
C VAL A 37 -15.28 19.70 -8.18
N LEU A 38 -14.38 20.03 -7.28
CA LEU A 38 -13.02 20.49 -7.56
C LEU A 38 -12.01 19.41 -7.23
N GLY A 39 -11.25 18.97 -8.23
CA GLY A 39 -10.07 18.14 -8.04
C GLY A 39 -8.85 19.00 -7.77
N SER A 40 -8.25 18.89 -6.59
CA SER A 40 -7.04 19.63 -6.25
C SER A 40 -5.82 19.00 -6.89
N ILE A 41 -5.05 19.77 -7.67
CA ILE A 41 -3.89 19.30 -8.42
C ILE A 41 -2.68 19.21 -7.48
N HIS A 42 -2.06 18.02 -7.42
CA HIS A 42 -0.96 17.68 -6.51
C HIS A 42 -1.35 17.78 -5.02
N GLY A 43 -2.51 17.21 -4.67
CA GLY A 43 -2.94 17.07 -3.28
C GLY A 43 -3.18 18.43 -2.61
N VAL A 44 -2.71 18.59 -1.40
CA VAL A 44 -2.90 19.86 -0.64
C VAL A 44 -2.14 21.05 -1.21
N ARG A 45 -1.14 20.81 -2.06
CA ARG A 45 -0.45 21.92 -2.78
C ARG A 45 -1.40 22.69 -3.69
N GLY A 46 -2.28 21.97 -4.40
CA GLY A 46 -3.27 22.61 -5.26
C GLY A 46 -4.23 23.48 -4.47
N ILE A 47 -4.61 23.09 -3.26
CA ILE A 47 -5.44 23.92 -2.37
C ILE A 47 -4.69 25.20 -1.98
N ARG A 48 -3.42 25.05 -1.56
CA ARG A 48 -2.55 26.19 -1.20
C ARG A 48 -2.40 27.18 -2.36
N ASP A 49 -2.17 26.66 -3.56
CA ASP A 49 -1.82 27.45 -4.74
C ASP A 49 -3.06 27.87 -5.56
N GLY A 50 -4.27 27.43 -5.16
CA GLY A 50 -5.51 27.70 -5.89
C GLY A 50 -5.60 26.95 -7.23
N ASN A 51 -4.91 25.80 -7.37
CA ASN A 51 -4.83 25.02 -8.60
C ASN A 51 -5.78 23.82 -8.57
N TYR A 52 -6.88 23.94 -9.31
CA TYR A 52 -7.94 22.94 -9.36
C TYR A 52 -8.34 22.60 -10.79
N VAL A 53 -8.86 21.38 -10.98
CA VAL A 53 -9.62 20.98 -12.15
C VAL A 53 -11.09 20.86 -11.75
N ASP A 54 -11.99 21.38 -12.60
CA ASP A 54 -13.44 21.22 -12.38
C ASP A 54 -13.86 19.82 -12.88
N LEU A 55 -14.20 18.96 -11.95
CA LEU A 55 -14.68 17.61 -12.22
C LEU A 55 -16.18 17.56 -12.50
N SER A 56 -16.92 18.66 -12.25
CA SER A 56 -18.39 18.69 -12.34
C SER A 56 -18.89 18.43 -13.77
N ALA A 57 -18.18 18.93 -14.77
CA ALA A 57 -18.58 18.87 -16.17
C ALA A 57 -17.81 17.83 -17.02
N ILE A 58 -16.88 17.09 -16.45
CA ILE A 58 -16.15 16.05 -17.21
C ILE A 58 -17.12 14.94 -17.62
N PRO A 59 -17.20 14.54 -18.90
CA PRO A 59 -18.05 13.44 -19.35
C PRO A 59 -17.79 12.14 -18.56
N GLU A 60 -18.84 11.37 -18.28
CA GLU A 60 -18.76 10.18 -17.44
C GLU A 60 -17.87 9.10 -18.08
N ASP A 61 -17.92 8.91 -19.38
CA ASP A 61 -17.08 8.00 -20.13
C ASP A 61 -15.58 8.32 -19.93
N ARG A 62 -15.22 9.60 -19.95
CA ARG A 62 -13.86 10.05 -19.66
C ARG A 62 -13.48 9.80 -18.20
N LEU A 63 -14.39 10.05 -17.25
CA LEU A 63 -14.15 9.74 -15.84
C LEU A 63 -13.91 8.23 -15.64
N ARG A 64 -14.72 7.37 -16.27
CA ARG A 64 -14.57 5.92 -16.17
C ARG A 64 -13.26 5.42 -16.80
N LEU A 65 -12.82 6.01 -17.89
CA LEU A 65 -11.51 5.72 -18.48
C LEU A 65 -10.38 6.08 -17.50
N VAL A 66 -10.46 7.26 -16.87
CA VAL A 66 -9.50 7.70 -15.84
C VAL A 66 -9.55 6.77 -14.62
N ALA A 67 -10.73 6.33 -14.18
CA ALA A 67 -10.88 5.41 -13.06
C ALA A 67 -10.09 4.11 -13.27
N GLY A 68 -10.12 3.54 -14.47
CA GLY A 68 -9.37 2.33 -14.83
C GLY A 68 -7.88 2.55 -15.11
N THR A 69 -7.38 3.78 -15.01
CA THR A 69 -5.97 4.10 -15.28
C THR A 69 -5.18 4.13 -13.97
N PRO A 70 -4.11 3.33 -13.82
CA PRO A 70 -3.23 3.41 -12.65
C PRO A 70 -2.59 4.78 -12.46
N SER A 71 -2.08 5.04 -11.24
CA SER A 71 -1.50 6.31 -10.80
C SER A 71 -2.54 7.35 -10.36
N ALA A 72 -2.12 8.55 -10.00
CA ALA A 72 -2.95 9.61 -9.44
C ALA A 72 -3.27 10.66 -10.51
N ALA A 73 -4.50 10.65 -11.02
CA ALA A 73 -4.92 11.53 -12.13
C ALA A 73 -4.95 13.03 -11.75
N LEU A 74 -5.11 13.35 -10.46
CA LEU A 74 -5.01 14.71 -9.95
C LEU A 74 -3.56 15.08 -9.55
N GLY A 75 -2.61 14.17 -9.79
CA GLY A 75 -1.29 14.26 -9.16
C GLY A 75 -1.36 14.01 -7.66
N SER A 76 -0.21 13.88 -7.02
CA SER A 76 -0.11 13.59 -5.59
C SER A 76 0.97 14.47 -4.94
N THR A 77 1.02 14.47 -3.60
CA THR A 77 2.09 15.10 -2.83
C THR A 77 2.53 14.20 -1.68
N ARG A 78 3.76 14.40 -1.23
CA ARG A 78 4.30 13.81 0.01
C ARG A 78 4.47 14.85 1.11
N ASP A 79 3.83 16.01 0.96
CA ASP A 79 3.81 17.01 2.00
C ASP A 79 3.17 16.43 3.27
N LYS A 80 3.75 16.78 4.41
CA LYS A 80 3.24 16.46 5.75
C LYS A 80 2.89 17.77 6.43
N PRO A 81 1.67 18.29 6.21
CA PRO A 81 1.27 19.57 6.75
C PRO A 81 1.34 19.57 8.28
N ASP A 82 2.06 20.56 8.82
CA ASP A 82 1.97 20.97 10.20
C ASP A 82 0.76 21.90 10.44
N ALA A 83 0.59 22.41 11.64
CA ALA A 83 -0.52 23.29 11.99
C ALA A 83 -0.55 24.56 11.12
N ALA A 84 0.60 25.18 10.87
CA ALA A 84 0.69 26.40 10.06
C ALA A 84 0.32 26.15 8.59
N TYR A 85 0.79 25.04 8.02
CA TYR A 85 0.41 24.67 6.67
C TYR A 85 -1.07 24.27 6.59
N CYS A 86 -1.63 23.62 7.61
CA CYS A 86 -3.06 23.33 7.69
C CYS A 86 -3.93 24.60 7.72
N GLU A 87 -3.49 25.68 8.36
CA GLU A 87 -4.19 26.98 8.27
C GLU A 87 -4.23 27.52 6.84
N VAL A 88 -3.13 27.42 6.09
CA VAL A 88 -3.08 27.81 4.67
C VAL A 88 -4.06 26.97 3.85
N ILE A 89 -4.10 25.65 4.07
CA ILE A 89 -5.04 24.75 3.41
C ILE A 89 -6.48 25.15 3.74
N LEU A 90 -6.79 25.38 5.02
CA LEU A 90 -8.13 25.76 5.47
C LEU A 90 -8.59 27.07 4.82
N ASN A 91 -7.69 28.05 4.73
CA ASN A 91 -7.98 29.33 4.04
C ASN A 91 -8.21 29.12 2.54
N GLY A 92 -7.45 28.22 1.89
CA GLY A 92 -7.65 27.85 0.50
C GLY A 92 -9.01 27.19 0.24
N LEU A 93 -9.44 26.29 1.13
CA LEU A 93 -10.77 25.67 1.08
C LEU A 93 -11.91 26.69 1.27
N LYS A 94 -11.75 27.61 2.24
CA LYS A 94 -12.72 28.71 2.47
C LYS A 94 -12.84 29.64 1.26
N LYS A 95 -11.74 29.95 0.57
CA LYS A 95 -11.77 30.80 -0.64
C LYS A 95 -12.63 30.24 -1.77
N VAL A 96 -12.68 28.91 -1.92
CA VAL A 96 -13.51 28.26 -2.94
C VAL A 96 -14.92 27.93 -2.44
N GLY A 97 -15.21 28.24 -1.17
CA GLY A 97 -16.49 27.94 -0.53
C GLY A 97 -16.72 26.46 -0.35
N ALA A 98 -15.69 25.71 0.06
CA ALA A 98 -15.79 24.27 0.24
C ALA A 98 -16.69 23.91 1.43
N ASP A 99 -17.69 23.06 1.20
CA ASP A 99 -18.52 22.47 2.24
C ASP A 99 -17.91 21.14 2.73
N ALA A 100 -17.18 20.44 1.85
CA ALA A 100 -16.50 19.20 2.20
C ALA A 100 -15.13 19.08 1.49
N PHE A 101 -14.19 18.43 2.17
CA PHE A 101 -12.89 18.07 1.62
C PHE A 101 -12.66 16.56 1.80
N ILE A 102 -12.65 15.82 0.68
CA ILE A 102 -12.35 14.39 0.61
C ILE A 102 -10.89 14.24 0.23
N TYR A 103 -10.07 13.72 1.14
CA TYR A 103 -8.65 13.50 0.90
C TYR A 103 -8.33 12.01 0.88
N ILE A 104 -7.89 11.53 -0.28
CA ILE A 104 -7.63 10.12 -0.56
C ILE A 104 -6.16 9.83 -0.27
N GLY A 105 -5.86 8.97 0.70
CA GLY A 105 -4.46 8.68 1.03
C GLY A 105 -4.26 7.73 2.21
N GLY A 106 -3.01 7.64 2.66
CA GLY A 106 -2.56 6.79 3.75
C GLY A 106 -2.53 7.50 5.12
N ASN A 107 -1.63 7.02 5.99
CA ASN A 107 -1.49 7.49 7.39
C ASN A 107 -1.22 9.00 7.51
N ASP A 108 -0.31 9.56 6.71
CA ASP A 108 -0.02 11.01 6.73
C ASP A 108 -1.26 11.83 6.31
N THR A 109 -2.08 11.30 5.39
CA THR A 109 -3.31 11.94 4.92
C THR A 109 -4.38 11.96 6.00
N SER A 110 -4.59 10.86 6.71
CA SER A 110 -5.53 10.80 7.83
C SER A 110 -5.12 11.74 8.97
N GLY A 111 -3.82 11.84 9.24
CA GLY A 111 -3.27 12.81 10.21
C GLY A 111 -3.55 14.25 9.81
N THR A 112 -3.32 14.61 8.54
CA THR A 112 -3.65 15.94 8.02
C THR A 112 -5.15 16.26 8.16
N GLN A 113 -6.03 15.31 7.84
CA GLN A 113 -7.48 15.48 7.99
C GLN A 113 -7.90 15.69 9.46
N GLN A 114 -7.24 15.04 10.41
CA GLN A 114 -7.50 15.26 11.84
C GLN A 114 -7.13 16.69 12.26
N ILE A 115 -5.94 17.18 11.89
CA ILE A 115 -5.51 18.56 12.21
C ILE A 115 -6.49 19.58 11.61
N LEU A 116 -6.88 19.39 10.36
CA LEU A 116 -7.84 20.28 9.68
C LEU A 116 -9.23 20.25 10.35
N THR A 117 -9.69 19.08 10.79
CA THR A 117 -10.96 18.93 11.51
C THR A 117 -10.96 19.72 12.82
N ASP A 118 -9.87 19.59 13.59
CA ASP A 118 -9.72 20.25 14.89
C ASP A 118 -9.66 21.78 14.72
N ALA A 119 -9.00 22.25 13.64
CA ALA A 119 -8.86 23.69 13.36
C ALA A 119 -10.13 24.36 12.77
N ALA A 120 -10.97 23.61 12.07
CA ALA A 120 -12.10 24.16 11.32
C ALA A 120 -13.36 24.39 12.17
N GLY A 121 -13.47 23.77 13.34
CA GLY A 121 -14.64 23.95 14.22
C GLY A 121 -15.99 23.54 13.59
N GLY A 122 -15.99 22.55 12.70
CA GLY A 122 -17.18 22.02 12.05
C GLY A 122 -17.69 22.81 10.84
N SER A 123 -16.95 23.84 10.37
CA SER A 123 -17.36 24.66 9.22
C SER A 123 -17.24 23.96 7.86
N ILE A 124 -16.42 22.93 7.76
CA ILE A 124 -16.18 22.09 6.58
C ILE A 124 -16.17 20.64 7.02
N ALA A 125 -16.78 19.75 6.26
CA ALA A 125 -16.71 18.30 6.50
C ALA A 125 -15.39 17.74 5.93
N PHE A 126 -14.54 17.21 6.80
CA PHE A 126 -13.28 16.58 6.42
C PHE A 126 -13.45 15.07 6.37
N VAL A 127 -13.14 14.48 5.21
CA VAL A 127 -13.29 13.03 5.00
C VAL A 127 -11.97 12.43 4.52
N HIS A 128 -11.47 11.46 5.26
CA HIS A 128 -10.39 10.58 4.83
C HIS A 128 -10.97 9.38 4.07
N ALA A 129 -10.53 9.17 2.83
CA ALA A 129 -10.80 7.96 2.06
C ALA A 129 -9.52 7.11 2.03
N PRO A 130 -9.56 5.83 2.46
CA PRO A 130 -8.36 5.02 2.62
C PRO A 130 -7.73 4.69 1.27
N LYS A 131 -6.40 4.71 1.21
CA LYS A 131 -5.60 4.28 0.08
C LYS A 131 -4.17 4.00 0.52
N THR A 132 -3.74 2.75 0.44
CA THR A 132 -2.33 2.34 0.56
C THR A 132 -2.14 0.93 0.00
N ILE A 133 -0.97 0.64 -0.57
CA ILE A 133 -0.60 -0.73 -0.95
C ILE A 133 -0.04 -1.52 0.24
N ASP A 134 0.36 -0.84 1.31
CA ASP A 134 1.01 -1.46 2.48
C ASP A 134 0.00 -2.13 3.42
N ASN A 135 -1.30 -1.83 3.25
CA ASN A 135 -2.39 -2.36 4.07
C ASN A 135 -2.26 -2.03 5.58
N ASP A 136 -1.68 -0.88 5.87
CA ASP A 136 -1.22 -0.45 7.19
C ASP A 136 -2.12 0.61 7.87
N LEU A 137 -3.37 0.78 7.39
CA LEU A 137 -4.34 1.70 8.00
C LEU A 137 -5.20 0.99 9.04
N GLU A 138 -5.21 1.51 10.26
CA GLU A 138 -6.09 1.04 11.34
C GLU A 138 -7.57 1.08 10.92
N GLU A 139 -8.41 0.32 11.59
CA GLU A 139 -9.85 0.14 11.34
C GLU A 139 -10.19 -0.53 10.00
N ASN A 140 -9.21 -0.86 9.18
CA ASN A 140 -9.42 -1.54 7.89
C ASN A 140 -9.03 -3.02 7.97
N ASP A 141 -9.82 -3.89 7.37
CA ASP A 141 -9.42 -5.26 7.07
C ASP A 141 -8.36 -5.28 5.96
N HIS A 142 -8.64 -4.54 4.90
CA HIS A 142 -7.69 -4.26 3.82
C HIS A 142 -7.97 -2.88 3.21
N THR A 143 -7.06 -2.39 2.40
CA THR A 143 -7.12 -1.02 1.88
C THR A 143 -7.11 -0.99 0.35
N PRO A 144 -7.82 -0.02 -0.29
CA PRO A 144 -7.75 0.17 -1.73
C PRO A 144 -6.31 0.37 -2.21
N GLY A 145 -5.89 -0.45 -3.16
CA GLY A 145 -4.53 -0.52 -3.68
C GLY A 145 -3.76 -1.76 -3.23
N PHE A 146 -4.10 -2.34 -2.06
CA PHE A 146 -3.40 -3.52 -1.54
C PHE A 146 -3.63 -4.77 -2.40
N ILE A 147 -4.88 -5.09 -2.74
CA ILE A 147 -5.19 -6.34 -3.46
C ILE A 147 -4.50 -6.37 -4.82
N SER A 148 -4.54 -5.29 -5.58
CA SER A 148 -3.84 -5.20 -6.88
C SER A 148 -2.32 -5.33 -6.74
N ALA A 149 -1.73 -4.67 -5.73
CA ALA A 149 -0.30 -4.78 -5.46
C ALA A 149 0.08 -6.20 -5.01
N ALA A 150 -0.75 -6.83 -4.19
CA ALA A 150 -0.57 -8.20 -3.70
C ALA A 150 -0.65 -9.24 -4.84
N GLU A 151 -1.57 -9.06 -5.81
CA GLU A 151 -1.63 -9.88 -7.01
C GLU A 151 -0.35 -9.78 -7.86
N PHE A 152 0.20 -8.57 -8.00
CA PHE A 152 1.50 -8.40 -8.68
C PHE A 152 2.60 -9.16 -7.95
N VAL A 153 2.70 -9.01 -6.63
CA VAL A 153 3.73 -9.67 -5.82
C VAL A 153 3.58 -11.19 -5.89
N ALA A 154 2.37 -11.72 -5.73
CA ALA A 154 2.08 -13.15 -5.84
C ALA A 154 2.49 -13.71 -7.20
N GLY A 155 2.15 -13.01 -8.29
CA GLY A 155 2.50 -13.39 -9.66
C GLY A 155 4.00 -13.36 -9.92
N ALA A 156 4.70 -12.34 -9.41
CA ALA A 156 6.15 -12.24 -9.52
C ALA A 156 6.85 -13.42 -8.82
N PHE A 157 6.45 -13.75 -7.59
CA PHE A 157 7.06 -14.87 -6.85
C PHE A 157 6.70 -16.24 -7.42
N LEU A 158 5.48 -16.44 -7.92
CA LEU A 158 5.12 -17.65 -8.66
C LEU A 158 6.01 -17.81 -9.90
N SER A 159 6.20 -16.73 -10.68
CA SER A 159 7.04 -16.76 -11.89
C SER A 159 8.48 -17.11 -11.57
N VAL A 160 9.01 -16.53 -10.50
CA VAL A 160 10.39 -16.82 -10.03
C VAL A 160 10.52 -18.26 -9.51
N ASP A 161 9.53 -18.79 -8.77
CA ASP A 161 9.58 -20.19 -8.32
C ASP A 161 9.62 -21.16 -9.51
N LEU A 162 8.85 -20.89 -10.55
CA LEU A 162 8.87 -21.69 -11.79
C LEU A 162 10.23 -21.63 -12.49
N ASP A 163 10.85 -20.44 -12.58
CA ASP A 163 12.19 -20.28 -13.18
C ASP A 163 13.26 -21.02 -12.35
N PHE A 164 13.23 -20.89 -11.03
CA PHE A 164 14.20 -21.55 -10.15
C PHE A 164 13.97 -23.07 -9.96
N ARG A 165 12.83 -23.59 -10.39
CA ARG A 165 12.65 -25.05 -10.56
C ARG A 165 13.51 -25.54 -11.73
N ALA A 166 13.57 -24.76 -12.83
CA ALA A 166 14.39 -25.12 -14.00
C ALA A 166 15.90 -24.89 -13.78
N LEU A 167 16.25 -23.81 -13.10
CA LEU A 167 17.63 -23.41 -12.81
C LEU A 167 17.83 -23.19 -11.30
N PRO A 168 18.08 -24.23 -10.52
CA PRO A 168 18.18 -24.15 -9.06
C PRO A 168 19.17 -23.13 -8.54
N GLY A 169 18.89 -22.57 -7.37
CA GLY A 169 19.71 -21.55 -6.71
C GLY A 169 18.93 -20.80 -5.63
N ILE A 170 19.42 -19.64 -5.25
CA ILE A 170 18.82 -18.77 -4.24
C ILE A 170 18.27 -17.52 -4.92
N TYR A 171 17.02 -17.19 -4.65
CA TYR A 171 16.42 -15.92 -5.03
C TYR A 171 15.91 -15.18 -3.80
N VAL A 172 16.20 -13.90 -3.71
CA VAL A 172 15.64 -13.00 -2.69
C VAL A 172 14.93 -11.85 -3.39
N GLY A 173 13.62 -11.75 -3.20
CA GLY A 173 12.81 -10.63 -3.67
C GLY A 173 12.55 -9.64 -2.55
N ILE A 174 13.00 -8.38 -2.73
CA ILE A 174 12.73 -7.30 -1.77
C ILE A 174 11.42 -6.63 -2.15
N VAL A 175 10.48 -6.62 -1.21
CA VAL A 175 9.11 -6.12 -1.38
C VAL A 175 8.93 -4.84 -0.56
N MET A 176 8.15 -3.87 -1.07
CA MET A 176 7.75 -2.68 -0.32
C MET A 176 6.94 -3.05 0.93
N GLY A 177 7.04 -2.21 1.96
CA GLY A 177 6.33 -2.38 3.22
C GLY A 177 7.23 -1.96 4.38
N ARG A 178 7.22 -0.66 4.72
CA ARG A 178 8.12 -0.12 5.76
C ARG A 178 7.78 -0.61 7.15
N HIS A 179 6.48 -0.69 7.47
CA HIS A 179 5.98 -0.89 8.84
C HIS A 179 5.06 -2.10 8.96
N ALA A 180 4.59 -2.66 7.85
CA ALA A 180 3.66 -3.78 7.83
C ALA A 180 4.05 -4.81 6.76
N GLY A 181 3.98 -6.08 7.11
CA GLY A 181 4.42 -7.21 6.30
C GLY A 181 3.39 -7.76 5.34
N PHE A 182 2.17 -7.23 5.29
CA PHE A 182 1.08 -7.78 4.45
C PHE A 182 1.46 -7.95 2.98
N LEU A 183 2.11 -6.94 2.39
CA LEU A 183 2.48 -7.01 0.98
C LEU A 183 3.60 -8.04 0.72
N THR A 184 4.55 -8.17 1.66
CA THR A 184 5.59 -9.20 1.59
C THR A 184 5.00 -10.60 1.78
N ALA A 185 4.04 -10.75 2.70
CA ALA A 185 3.31 -11.99 2.92
C ALA A 185 2.53 -12.44 1.66
N ALA A 186 2.02 -11.49 0.86
CA ALA A 186 1.32 -11.78 -0.39
C ALA A 186 2.18 -12.54 -1.41
N ALA A 187 3.50 -12.54 -1.29
CA ALA A 187 4.40 -13.38 -2.09
C ALA A 187 4.01 -14.88 -2.04
N ALA A 188 3.43 -15.33 -0.92
CA ALA A 188 3.02 -16.72 -0.73
C ALA A 188 1.59 -17.03 -1.21
N ALA A 189 0.80 -16.03 -1.64
CA ALA A 189 -0.62 -16.23 -1.93
C ALA A 189 -0.89 -17.26 -3.03
N TRP A 190 0.00 -17.39 -4.01
CA TRP A 190 -0.13 -18.31 -5.15
C TRP A 190 0.88 -19.47 -5.13
N GLN A 191 1.29 -19.93 -3.95
CA GLN A 191 2.05 -21.16 -3.80
C GLN A 191 1.24 -22.35 -4.36
N LEU A 192 1.84 -23.12 -5.27
CA LEU A 192 1.18 -24.25 -5.95
C LEU A 192 1.08 -25.51 -5.08
N ASP A 193 2.06 -25.68 -4.20
CA ASP A 193 2.21 -26.86 -3.34
C ASP A 193 3.16 -26.55 -2.16
N PRO A 194 3.30 -27.44 -1.16
CA PRO A 194 4.16 -27.22 0.00
C PRO A 194 5.65 -27.04 -0.33
N ASP A 195 6.09 -27.44 -1.54
CA ASP A 195 7.48 -27.27 -1.99
C ASP A 195 7.68 -25.99 -2.82
N SER A 196 6.62 -25.19 -3.00
CA SER A 196 6.67 -23.94 -3.75
C SER A 196 7.27 -22.79 -2.92
N GLY A 197 8.02 -21.92 -3.60
CA GLY A 197 8.44 -20.63 -3.04
C GLY A 197 7.29 -19.60 -2.93
N PRO A 198 7.46 -18.59 -2.08
CA PRO A 198 8.61 -18.35 -1.23
C PRO A 198 8.69 -19.35 -0.08
N HIS A 199 9.89 -19.90 0.16
CA HIS A 199 10.14 -20.84 1.26
C HIS A 199 10.32 -20.10 2.59
N LEU A 200 10.70 -18.81 2.53
CA LEU A 200 10.92 -17.93 3.66
C LEU A 200 10.30 -16.54 3.38
N VAL A 201 9.67 -15.96 4.40
CA VAL A 201 9.05 -14.63 4.34
C VAL A 201 9.49 -13.82 5.55
N TYR A 202 10.29 -12.78 5.34
CA TYR A 202 10.78 -11.89 6.38
C TYR A 202 9.97 -10.58 6.38
N VAL A 203 9.30 -10.31 7.49
CA VAL A 203 8.36 -9.19 7.66
C VAL A 203 8.87 -8.19 8.70
N PRO A 204 8.46 -6.91 8.65
CA PRO A 204 8.95 -5.88 9.58
C PRO A 204 8.62 -6.15 11.03
N GLU A 205 7.53 -6.90 11.30
CA GLU A 205 7.07 -7.24 12.65
C GLU A 205 8.00 -8.21 13.39
N ARG A 206 8.99 -8.79 12.69
CA ARG A 206 9.93 -9.74 13.27
C ARG A 206 11.37 -9.30 13.09
N ALA A 207 12.15 -9.35 14.18
CA ALA A 207 13.56 -9.01 14.13
C ALA A 207 14.36 -9.95 13.21
N PHE A 208 15.14 -9.35 12.33
CA PHE A 208 16.04 -10.06 11.41
C PHE A 208 17.35 -10.43 12.09
N SER A 209 17.85 -11.60 11.78
CA SER A 209 19.19 -12.05 12.12
C SER A 209 19.90 -12.57 10.88
N ALA A 210 21.04 -11.98 10.52
CA ALA A 210 21.83 -12.40 9.36
C ALA A 210 22.31 -13.86 9.48
N LYS A 211 22.69 -14.28 10.71
CA LYS A 211 23.08 -15.67 10.95
C LYS A 211 21.92 -16.63 10.71
N ARG A 212 20.76 -16.35 11.32
CA ARG A 212 19.55 -17.16 11.16
C ARG A 212 19.10 -17.21 9.70
N PHE A 213 19.16 -16.08 8.99
CA PHE A 213 18.86 -16.00 7.56
C PHE A 213 19.70 -16.98 6.73
N ILE A 214 21.02 -16.98 6.92
CA ILE A 214 21.93 -17.88 6.19
C ILE A 214 21.64 -19.35 6.55
N ASP A 215 21.40 -19.66 7.82
CA ASP A 215 21.10 -21.02 8.28
C ASP A 215 19.77 -21.54 7.70
N GLU A 216 18.70 -20.71 7.72
CA GLU A 216 17.41 -21.05 7.14
C GLU A 216 17.48 -21.21 5.60
N VAL A 217 18.21 -20.31 4.90
CA VAL A 217 18.40 -20.41 3.44
C VAL A 217 19.15 -21.71 3.10
N ARG A 218 20.17 -22.09 3.88
CA ARG A 218 20.90 -23.36 3.70
C ARG A 218 19.97 -24.56 3.87
N GLU A 219 19.18 -24.58 4.92
CA GLU A 219 18.19 -25.67 5.17
C GLU A 219 17.24 -25.85 3.99
N LYS A 220 16.63 -24.74 3.51
CA LYS A 220 15.69 -24.81 2.38
C LYS A 220 16.38 -25.23 1.08
N LEU A 221 17.61 -24.72 0.84
CA LEU A 221 18.39 -25.10 -0.33
C LEU A 221 18.76 -26.60 -0.34
N ASP A 222 19.11 -27.16 0.81
CA ASP A 222 19.43 -28.59 0.94
C ASP A 222 18.19 -29.45 0.69
N ARG A 223 17.05 -29.04 1.22
CA ARG A 223 15.78 -29.74 1.11
C ARG A 223 15.16 -29.66 -0.29
N HIS A 224 15.04 -28.44 -0.85
CA HIS A 224 14.30 -28.17 -2.09
C HIS A 224 15.21 -27.97 -3.30
N LYS A 225 16.54 -27.99 -3.14
CA LYS A 225 17.57 -27.67 -4.15
C LYS A 225 17.52 -26.21 -4.64
N ARG A 226 16.53 -25.45 -4.21
CA ARG A 226 16.35 -24.00 -4.43
C ARG A 226 15.82 -23.36 -3.17
N CYS A 227 16.01 -22.04 -3.04
CA CYS A 227 15.44 -21.27 -1.96
C CYS A 227 14.93 -19.93 -2.50
N ILE A 228 13.63 -19.68 -2.41
CA ILE A 228 12.99 -18.42 -2.76
C ILE A 228 12.63 -17.71 -1.46
N VAL A 229 13.06 -16.45 -1.33
CA VAL A 229 12.86 -15.66 -0.11
C VAL A 229 12.16 -14.35 -0.45
N ALA A 230 11.10 -14.02 0.26
CA ALA A 230 10.50 -12.70 0.26
C ALA A 230 11.00 -11.92 1.49
N VAL A 231 11.51 -10.70 1.27
CA VAL A 231 12.02 -9.84 2.34
C VAL A 231 11.35 -8.47 2.22
N SER A 232 10.75 -7.99 3.30
CA SER A 232 10.27 -6.60 3.34
C SER A 232 11.44 -5.63 3.41
N GLU A 233 11.36 -4.51 2.69
CA GLU A 233 12.33 -3.42 2.81
C GLU A 233 12.42 -2.83 4.22
N GLY A 234 11.33 -2.95 5.01
CA GLY A 234 11.20 -2.42 6.37
C GLY A 234 11.72 -3.34 7.48
N VAL A 235 12.26 -4.50 7.13
CA VAL A 235 12.83 -5.43 8.11
C VAL A 235 13.95 -4.75 8.90
N SER A 236 13.94 -4.95 10.23
CA SER A 236 14.93 -4.41 11.15
C SER A 236 15.56 -5.50 12.01
N THR A 237 16.77 -5.22 12.50
CA THR A 237 17.47 -6.05 13.48
C THR A 237 16.87 -5.87 14.89
N ALA A 238 17.24 -6.73 15.83
CA ALA A 238 16.71 -6.70 17.19
C ALA A 238 17.03 -5.40 17.95
N ASP A 239 18.05 -4.65 17.55
CA ASP A 239 18.40 -3.33 18.08
C ASP A 239 17.64 -2.18 17.34
N GLY A 240 16.69 -2.51 16.47
CA GLY A 240 15.81 -1.56 15.78
C GLY A 240 16.43 -0.87 14.57
N LYS A 241 17.64 -1.24 14.14
CA LYS A 241 18.24 -0.72 12.90
C LYS A 241 17.59 -1.36 11.69
N ALA A 242 17.30 -0.57 10.67
CA ALA A 242 16.85 -1.10 9.40
C ALA A 242 17.90 -2.07 8.81
N LEU A 243 17.44 -3.11 8.12
CA LEU A 243 18.36 -4.10 7.55
C LEU A 243 19.44 -3.46 6.67
N VAL A 244 19.09 -2.49 5.87
CA VAL A 244 20.06 -1.75 5.04
C VAL A 244 21.11 -1.04 5.89
N GLU A 245 20.76 -0.49 7.05
CA GLU A 245 21.72 0.15 7.97
C GLU A 245 22.68 -0.84 8.64
N SER A 246 22.24 -2.10 8.77
CA SER A 246 23.08 -3.17 9.35
C SER A 246 24.04 -3.79 8.34
N LEU A 247 23.75 -3.68 7.05
CA LEU A 247 24.52 -4.32 5.96
C LEU A 247 25.33 -3.34 5.11
N VAL A 248 24.99 -2.05 5.14
CA VAL A 248 25.61 -1.01 4.30
C VAL A 248 26.35 -0.01 5.18
N PRO A 249 27.62 0.33 4.87
CA PRO A 249 28.36 1.33 5.61
C PRO A 249 27.63 2.69 5.66
N PRO A 250 27.67 3.42 6.79
CA PRO A 250 26.90 4.66 6.99
C PRO A 250 27.13 5.73 5.91
N GLU A 251 28.35 5.83 5.37
CA GLU A 251 28.73 6.78 4.32
C GLU A 251 28.13 6.47 2.95
N LYS A 252 27.58 5.26 2.76
CA LYS A 252 26.91 4.81 1.53
C LYS A 252 25.39 4.81 1.63
N LEU A 253 24.84 5.12 2.83
CA LEU A 253 23.39 5.15 3.03
C LEU A 253 22.77 6.36 2.34
N GLU A 254 21.87 6.13 1.40
CA GLU A 254 21.04 7.18 0.82
C GLU A 254 19.94 7.60 1.78
N ARG A 255 19.70 8.92 1.88
CA ARG A 255 18.63 9.50 2.69
C ARG A 255 17.65 10.29 1.82
N ASP A 256 16.40 10.31 2.26
CA ASP A 256 15.36 11.13 1.63
C ASP A 256 15.45 12.61 2.08
N GLN A 257 14.58 13.46 1.52
CA GLN A 257 14.52 14.90 1.86
C GLN A 257 14.17 15.18 3.35
N HIS A 258 13.74 14.15 4.10
CA HIS A 258 13.41 14.22 5.52
C HIS A 258 14.50 13.57 6.40
N GLY A 259 15.62 13.13 5.80
CA GLY A 259 16.73 12.52 6.51
C GLY A 259 16.56 11.02 6.81
N ASN A 260 15.45 10.39 6.43
CA ASN A 260 15.25 8.97 6.61
C ASN A 260 16.06 8.16 5.60
N VAL A 261 16.60 7.03 6.03
CA VAL A 261 17.29 6.09 5.14
C VAL A 261 16.32 5.56 4.09
N LYS A 262 16.74 5.60 2.83
CA LYS A 262 16.01 4.96 1.74
C LYS A 262 16.17 3.45 1.85
N LEU A 263 15.07 2.75 2.17
CA LEU A 263 15.09 1.31 2.45
C LEU A 263 15.28 0.45 1.19
N SER A 264 14.75 0.88 0.06
CA SER A 264 14.77 0.17 -1.22
C SER A 264 15.83 0.68 -2.21
N GLY A 265 16.90 1.27 -1.70
CA GLY A 265 18.03 1.72 -2.53
C GLY A 265 18.82 0.56 -3.14
N SER A 266 19.69 0.87 -4.12
CA SER A 266 20.54 -0.09 -4.82
C SER A 266 21.51 -0.87 -3.93
N ASP A 267 21.75 -0.38 -2.71
CA ASP A 267 22.73 -0.96 -1.79
C ASP A 267 22.23 -2.20 -1.05
N LEU A 268 20.92 -2.28 -0.73
CA LEU A 268 20.36 -3.42 -0.02
C LEU A 268 20.43 -4.74 -0.83
N PRO A 269 20.05 -4.79 -2.12
CA PRO A 269 20.25 -5.99 -2.94
C PRO A 269 21.70 -6.45 -2.96
N ALA A 270 22.63 -5.55 -3.25
CA ALA A 270 24.05 -5.86 -3.30
C ALA A 270 24.63 -6.32 -1.95
N ALA A 271 24.13 -5.76 -0.84
CA ALA A 271 24.53 -6.17 0.50
C ALA A 271 24.04 -7.58 0.86
N LEU A 272 22.80 -7.90 0.50
CA LEU A 272 22.24 -9.26 0.66
C LEU A 272 22.96 -10.28 -0.23
N GLU A 273 23.29 -9.92 -1.47
CA GLU A 273 24.10 -10.81 -2.35
C GLU A 273 25.48 -11.10 -1.75
N ARG A 274 26.16 -10.09 -1.19
CA ARG A 274 27.46 -10.31 -0.50
C ARG A 274 27.29 -11.22 0.71
N ALA A 275 26.29 -10.98 1.55
CA ALA A 275 26.04 -11.83 2.73
C ALA A 275 25.77 -13.30 2.34
N LEU A 276 25.02 -13.52 1.26
CA LEU A 276 24.78 -14.86 0.72
C LEU A 276 26.06 -15.49 0.14
N ALA A 277 26.89 -14.74 -0.58
CA ALA A 277 28.15 -15.23 -1.15
C ALA A 277 29.16 -15.62 -0.05
N GLU A 278 29.22 -14.86 1.04
CA GLU A 278 30.07 -15.14 2.21
C GLU A 278 29.54 -16.34 3.03
N GLY A 279 28.22 -16.37 3.30
CA GLY A 279 27.60 -17.42 4.11
C GLY A 279 27.40 -18.76 3.39
N LEU A 280 27.27 -18.74 2.06
CA LEU A 280 26.98 -19.89 1.19
C LEU A 280 27.88 -19.88 -0.06
N PRO A 281 29.19 -20.03 0.13
CA PRO A 281 30.14 -19.93 -0.98
C PRO A 281 29.86 -20.96 -2.08
N GLY A 282 29.98 -20.50 -3.34
CA GLY A 282 29.76 -21.34 -4.53
C GLY A 282 28.27 -21.57 -4.88
N LYS A 283 27.34 -21.01 -4.15
CA LYS A 283 25.90 -21.08 -4.49
C LYS A 283 25.50 -19.91 -5.37
N ARG A 284 24.70 -20.17 -6.41
CA ARG A 284 24.10 -19.13 -7.25
C ARG A 284 23.05 -18.38 -6.44
N ALA A 285 23.21 -17.09 -6.31
CA ALA A 285 22.22 -16.20 -5.68
C ALA A 285 21.84 -15.04 -6.62
N ARG A 286 20.59 -14.58 -6.51
CA ARG A 286 20.09 -13.37 -7.13
C ARG A 286 19.24 -12.63 -6.12
N VAL A 287 19.39 -11.31 -6.07
CA VAL A 287 18.59 -10.43 -5.21
C VAL A 287 18.02 -9.29 -6.05
N ASP A 288 16.71 -9.20 -6.11
CA ASP A 288 16.00 -8.17 -6.86
C ASP A 288 15.10 -7.36 -5.92
N ALA A 289 15.00 -6.04 -6.16
CA ALA A 289 13.99 -5.21 -5.55
C ALA A 289 12.83 -5.01 -6.52
N LEU A 290 11.60 -5.33 -6.11
CA LEU A 290 10.40 -5.09 -6.93
C LEU A 290 10.13 -3.58 -7.12
N GLY A 291 10.67 -2.74 -6.23
CA GLY A 291 10.61 -1.30 -6.30
C GLY A 291 9.17 -0.76 -6.38
N TYR A 292 8.93 0.19 -7.28
CA TYR A 292 7.63 0.85 -7.42
C TYR A 292 6.62 0.13 -8.32
N MET A 293 6.99 -0.95 -9.01
CA MET A 293 6.09 -1.63 -9.94
C MET A 293 4.77 -2.10 -9.30
N PRO A 294 4.74 -2.63 -8.07
CA PRO A 294 3.49 -3.04 -7.43
C PRO A 294 2.45 -1.93 -7.26
N ARG A 295 2.87 -0.65 -7.26
CA ARG A 295 1.96 0.48 -7.08
C ARG A 295 0.98 0.70 -8.22
N GLY A 296 1.38 0.40 -9.46
CA GLY A 296 0.57 0.78 -10.62
C GLY A 296 0.81 -0.10 -11.84
N TYR A 297 1.12 -1.38 -11.63
CA TYR A 297 1.30 -2.31 -12.73
C TYR A 297 0.00 -2.55 -13.47
N VAL A 298 -0.05 -2.15 -14.75
CA VAL A 298 -1.28 -2.20 -15.58
C VAL A 298 -1.82 -3.61 -15.79
N GLY A 299 -0.98 -4.63 -15.66
CA GLY A 299 -1.38 -6.04 -15.84
C GLY A 299 -1.95 -6.71 -14.59
N ALA A 300 -1.97 -6.02 -13.43
CA ALA A 300 -2.47 -6.57 -12.17
C ALA A 300 -3.41 -5.57 -11.47
N ILE A 301 -4.48 -5.18 -12.16
CA ILE A 301 -5.57 -4.40 -11.56
C ILE A 301 -6.66 -5.39 -11.15
N SER A 302 -6.83 -5.57 -9.85
CA SER A 302 -7.91 -6.42 -9.31
C SER A 302 -9.26 -5.75 -9.51
N ALA A 303 -10.23 -6.50 -10.05
CA ALA A 303 -11.59 -5.99 -10.21
C ALA A 303 -12.28 -5.73 -8.86
N VAL A 304 -11.96 -6.54 -7.84
CA VAL A 304 -12.48 -6.35 -6.48
C VAL A 304 -11.90 -5.07 -5.88
N ASP A 305 -10.58 -4.88 -5.92
CA ASP A 305 -9.90 -3.69 -5.44
C ASP A 305 -10.40 -2.41 -6.14
N ALA A 306 -10.60 -2.48 -7.46
CA ALA A 306 -11.14 -1.37 -8.25
C ALA A 306 -12.57 -1.00 -7.81
N GLN A 307 -13.44 -2.00 -7.62
CA GLN A 307 -14.82 -1.77 -7.17
C GLN A 307 -14.87 -1.23 -5.73
N GLU A 308 -14.09 -1.81 -4.82
CA GLU A 308 -14.03 -1.35 -3.43
C GLU A 308 -13.47 0.07 -3.31
N ALA A 309 -12.47 0.42 -4.13
CA ALA A 309 -11.95 1.78 -4.21
C ALA A 309 -13.03 2.77 -4.72
N PHE A 310 -13.80 2.37 -5.74
CA PHE A 310 -14.91 3.17 -6.25
C PHE A 310 -15.99 3.37 -5.18
N ASP A 311 -16.40 2.29 -4.52
CA ASP A 311 -17.43 2.31 -3.48
C ASP A 311 -16.98 3.10 -2.25
N ALA A 312 -15.70 3.02 -1.87
CA ALA A 312 -15.12 3.85 -0.80
C ALA A 312 -15.20 5.35 -1.14
N GLY A 313 -14.96 5.72 -2.40
CA GLY A 313 -15.14 7.08 -2.88
C GLY A 313 -16.61 7.55 -2.81
N ALA A 314 -17.53 6.72 -3.27
CA ALA A 314 -18.96 7.00 -3.19
C ALA A 314 -19.44 7.10 -1.73
N PHE A 315 -18.98 6.21 -0.86
CA PHE A 315 -19.32 6.23 0.56
C PHE A 315 -18.75 7.45 1.31
N ALA A 316 -17.59 7.96 0.88
CA ALA A 316 -17.01 9.18 1.43
C ALA A 316 -17.96 10.40 1.32
N VAL A 317 -18.82 10.42 0.30
CA VAL A 317 -19.84 11.47 0.14
C VAL A 317 -20.93 11.37 1.23
N ALA A 318 -21.33 10.16 1.59
CA ALA A 318 -22.25 9.96 2.71
C ALA A 318 -21.60 10.38 4.04
N VAL A 319 -20.33 10.02 4.25
CA VAL A 319 -19.56 10.43 5.44
C VAL A 319 -19.44 11.96 5.53
N ALA A 320 -19.28 12.66 4.40
CA ALA A 320 -19.28 14.12 4.36
C ALA A 320 -20.63 14.70 4.82
N GLY A 321 -21.76 14.14 4.36
CA GLY A 321 -23.11 14.52 4.78
C GLY A 321 -23.38 14.32 6.27
N GLU A 322 -22.60 13.47 6.92
CA GLU A 322 -22.66 13.20 8.37
C GLU A 322 -21.62 13.97 9.19
N GLY A 323 -21.04 15.03 8.64
CA GLY A 323 -20.07 15.91 9.30
C GLY A 323 -18.61 15.47 9.23
N GLY A 324 -18.28 14.51 8.38
CA GLY A 324 -16.91 14.03 8.18
C GLY A 324 -16.53 12.80 8.98
N GLY A 325 -15.27 12.36 8.83
CA GLY A 325 -14.73 11.14 9.43
C GLY A 325 -13.78 10.40 8.49
N SER A 326 -13.50 9.13 8.77
CA SER A 326 -12.76 8.24 7.85
C SER A 326 -13.69 7.16 7.33
N VAL A 327 -13.52 6.81 6.05
CA VAL A 327 -14.06 5.57 5.49
C VAL A 327 -13.16 4.43 5.93
N ALA A 328 -13.74 3.33 6.36
CA ALA A 328 -13.03 2.08 6.66
C ALA A 328 -13.66 0.92 5.87
N ILE A 329 -12.80 0.06 5.35
CA ILE A 329 -13.18 -1.21 4.72
C ILE A 329 -13.02 -2.31 5.77
N GLN A 330 -14.12 -2.93 6.17
CA GLN A 330 -14.14 -3.99 7.16
C GLN A 330 -14.68 -5.30 6.59
N TYR A 331 -14.34 -6.40 7.21
CA TYR A 331 -14.88 -7.71 6.89
C TYR A 331 -15.78 -8.18 8.02
N ASP A 332 -17.05 -8.51 7.71
CA ASP A 332 -18.04 -8.92 8.71
C ASP A 332 -18.08 -10.43 8.98
N GLY A 333 -17.13 -11.17 8.43
CA GLY A 333 -17.06 -12.63 8.48
C GLY A 333 -17.63 -13.31 7.23
N SER A 334 -18.36 -12.57 6.37
CA SER A 334 -18.95 -13.08 5.13
C SER A 334 -18.61 -12.23 3.90
N LYS A 335 -18.58 -10.90 4.06
CA LYS A 335 -18.37 -9.94 2.98
C LYS A 335 -17.65 -8.69 3.47
N THR A 336 -17.11 -7.95 2.52
CA THR A 336 -16.59 -6.59 2.75
C THR A 336 -17.74 -5.61 2.97
N VAL A 337 -17.57 -4.72 3.96
CA VAL A 337 -18.53 -3.66 4.31
C VAL A 337 -17.79 -2.34 4.52
N LEU A 338 -18.41 -1.25 4.08
CA LEU A 338 -17.90 0.09 4.32
C LEU A 338 -18.51 0.66 5.60
N LYS A 339 -17.67 1.27 6.44
CA LYS A 339 -18.10 1.92 7.68
C LYS A 339 -17.48 3.31 7.82
N LYS A 340 -18.24 4.20 8.46
CA LYS A 340 -17.71 5.45 8.97
C LYS A 340 -17.03 5.20 10.31
N VAL A 341 -15.80 5.67 10.47
CA VAL A 341 -15.07 5.65 11.75
C VAL A 341 -14.54 7.05 12.08
N PRO A 342 -14.34 7.39 13.35
CA PRO A 342 -13.73 8.66 13.71
C PRO A 342 -12.33 8.82 13.13
N LEU A 343 -11.96 10.01 12.64
CA LEU A 343 -10.59 10.28 12.14
C LEU A 343 -9.52 9.89 13.15
N LYS A 344 -9.72 10.21 14.43
CA LYS A 344 -8.79 9.85 15.53
C LYS A 344 -8.56 8.35 15.71
N ALA A 345 -9.41 7.50 15.14
CA ALA A 345 -9.22 6.05 15.20
C ALA A 345 -8.12 5.59 14.22
N VAL A 346 -7.91 6.33 13.12
CA VAL A 346 -6.94 6.02 12.06
C VAL A 346 -5.76 6.98 12.02
N ALA A 347 -5.93 8.24 12.39
CA ALA A 347 -4.92 9.28 12.25
C ALA A 347 -3.68 9.00 13.10
N GLY A 348 -2.51 9.02 12.45
CA GLY A 348 -1.22 8.83 13.12
C GLY A 348 -0.97 7.43 13.67
N LYS A 349 -1.80 6.45 13.29
CA LYS A 349 -1.67 5.05 13.71
C LYS A 349 -1.29 4.17 12.53
N THR A 350 -0.49 3.16 12.80
CA THR A 350 -0.07 2.16 11.82
C THR A 350 -0.58 0.79 12.25
N ARG A 351 -1.34 0.15 11.37
CA ARG A 351 -1.77 -1.24 11.55
C ARG A 351 -0.61 -2.16 11.17
N HIS A 352 -0.27 -3.04 12.08
CA HIS A 352 0.70 -4.11 11.84
C HIS A 352 0.00 -5.40 11.40
N MET A 353 0.76 -6.25 10.73
CA MET A 353 0.28 -7.59 10.42
C MET A 353 0.15 -8.40 11.73
N PRO A 354 -0.97 -9.09 11.96
CA PRO A 354 -1.18 -9.90 13.16
C PRO A 354 -0.10 -10.97 13.33
N ASP A 355 0.37 -11.17 14.58
CA ASP A 355 1.43 -12.14 14.89
C ASP A 355 1.07 -13.56 14.50
N ASP A 356 -0.24 -13.92 14.59
CA ASP A 356 -0.77 -15.24 14.22
C ASP A 356 -0.81 -15.50 12.71
N PHE A 357 -0.53 -14.49 11.86
CA PHE A 357 -0.36 -14.69 10.42
C PHE A 357 0.96 -15.37 10.06
N MET A 358 1.90 -15.42 10.99
CA MET A 358 3.18 -16.11 10.83
C MET A 358 3.26 -17.31 11.79
N GLN A 359 3.91 -18.37 11.35
CA GLN A 359 4.21 -19.50 12.24
C GLN A 359 5.10 -19.04 13.40
N PRO A 360 4.90 -19.52 14.65
CA PRO A 360 5.60 -19.00 15.82
C PRO A 360 7.14 -19.04 15.70
N ASP A 361 7.68 -20.15 15.20
CA ASP A 361 9.13 -20.41 15.17
C ASP A 361 9.73 -20.40 13.76
N ALA A 362 8.95 -20.07 12.73
CA ALA A 362 9.40 -20.09 11.34
C ALA A 362 9.06 -18.81 10.60
N ASN A 363 9.90 -18.42 9.66
CA ASN A 363 9.65 -17.33 8.72
C ASN A 363 8.79 -17.83 7.55
N GLN A 364 7.60 -18.34 7.88
CA GLN A 364 6.57 -18.84 6.98
C GLN A 364 5.19 -18.40 7.46
N LEU A 365 4.25 -18.28 6.52
CA LEU A 365 2.87 -17.95 6.88
C LEU A 365 2.21 -19.14 7.63
N SER A 366 1.35 -18.78 8.58
CA SER A 366 0.43 -19.70 9.23
C SER A 366 -0.79 -19.99 8.34
N GLU A 367 -1.64 -20.92 8.78
CA GLU A 367 -2.94 -21.15 8.13
C GLU A 367 -3.83 -19.90 8.15
N ALA A 368 -3.80 -19.11 9.23
CA ALA A 368 -4.56 -17.88 9.35
C ALA A 368 -4.09 -16.83 8.33
N GLY A 369 -2.77 -16.62 8.21
CA GLY A 369 -2.19 -15.72 7.21
C GLY A 369 -2.50 -16.15 5.78
N MET A 370 -2.39 -17.44 5.48
CA MET A 370 -2.75 -17.97 4.16
C MET A 370 -4.24 -17.85 3.87
N ALA A 371 -5.13 -18.07 4.84
CA ALA A 371 -6.57 -17.91 4.67
C ALA A 371 -6.95 -16.46 4.37
N TYR A 372 -6.35 -15.49 5.09
CA TYR A 372 -6.52 -14.07 4.82
C TYR A 372 -6.13 -13.71 3.38
N LEU A 373 -4.94 -14.13 2.94
CA LEU A 373 -4.46 -13.83 1.60
C LEU A 373 -5.29 -14.51 0.51
N LYS A 374 -5.65 -15.78 0.66
CA LYS A 374 -6.46 -16.51 -0.33
C LYS A 374 -7.85 -15.90 -0.52
N ARG A 375 -8.41 -15.28 0.53
CA ARG A 375 -9.68 -14.56 0.44
C ARG A 375 -9.56 -13.30 -0.42
N LEU A 376 -8.46 -12.56 -0.30
CA LEU A 376 -8.25 -11.26 -0.98
C LEU A 376 -7.58 -11.42 -2.35
N VAL A 377 -6.68 -12.38 -2.47
CA VAL A 377 -5.81 -12.60 -3.64
C VAL A 377 -6.01 -14.04 -4.13
N PRO A 378 -7.21 -14.38 -4.65
CA PRO A 378 -7.49 -15.72 -5.13
C PRO A 378 -6.59 -16.07 -6.32
N GLU A 379 -6.27 -17.35 -6.45
CA GLU A 379 -5.47 -17.86 -7.55
C GLU A 379 -6.12 -17.56 -8.91
N LYS A 380 -5.38 -16.90 -9.78
CA LYS A 380 -5.85 -16.50 -11.12
C LYS A 380 -5.43 -17.45 -12.24
N TYR A 381 -4.34 -18.17 -12.04
CA TYR A 381 -3.69 -18.94 -13.10
C TYR A 381 -3.62 -20.42 -12.72
N LYS A 382 -4.08 -21.28 -13.63
CA LYS A 382 -3.81 -22.73 -13.55
C LYS A 382 -2.43 -23.00 -14.13
N VAL A 383 -1.48 -23.31 -13.27
CA VAL A 383 -0.11 -23.63 -13.63
C VAL A 383 0.15 -25.11 -13.39
N GLY A 384 0.65 -25.80 -14.41
CA GLY A 384 1.06 -27.19 -14.26
C GLY A 384 2.41 -27.30 -13.54
N LYS A 385 2.60 -28.40 -12.80
CA LYS A 385 3.93 -28.70 -12.25
C LYS A 385 4.92 -29.03 -13.37
N PRO A 386 6.15 -28.46 -13.33
CA PRO A 386 7.22 -28.92 -14.23
C PRO A 386 7.52 -30.42 -14.02
N PHE A 387 8.11 -31.04 -15.02
CA PHE A 387 8.53 -32.46 -14.96
C PHE A 387 9.82 -32.68 -14.16
N VAL A 388 10.47 -31.59 -13.72
CA VAL A 388 11.72 -31.57 -12.95
C VAL A 388 11.53 -30.86 -11.63
#